data_7eaeddf856ab1b5a435fffd38592d088
#
_entry.id   7eaeddf856ab1b5a435fffd38592d088
#
_cell.length_a   1.000
_cell.length_b   1.000
_cell.length_c   1.000
_cell.angle_alpha   90.00
_cell.angle_beta   90.00
_cell.angle_gamma   90.00
#
_symmetry.space_group_name_H-M   'P 1'
#
loop_
_entity.id
_entity.type
_entity.pdbx_description
1 polymer ?
#
loop_
_entity_poly.entity_id
_entity_poly.type
_entity_poly.pdbx_seq_one_letter_code
_entity_poly.pdbx_strand_id
1 'polypeptide(L)'
;MSDNRDLIGPSLEEQLVSACRTAVGDSLRSITYFTPDAYEQVYLRSDLEADADLAASVEHEAAGFRTQVAYADSELGNYQYTLRVFENGFVTRVIDGERGVFVTTDGITVLRSKEVTEAIRSTLRAGATAD
;
A
#
# COMPACT_ATOMS: atom_id res chain seq x y z
N MET A 1 -4.10 -14.87 -8.23
CA MET A 1 -4.53 -13.48 -8.00
C MET A 1 -4.75 -12.78 -9.33
N SER A 2 -5.83 -12.09 -9.50
CA SER A 2 -6.18 -11.43 -10.76
C SER A 2 -6.40 -9.95 -10.54
N ASP A 3 -6.10 -9.16 -11.59
CA ASP A 3 -6.39 -7.74 -11.59
C ASP A 3 -7.90 -7.52 -11.64
N ASN A 4 -8.42 -6.69 -10.77
CA ASN A 4 -9.84 -6.38 -10.71
C ASN A 4 -10.01 -4.87 -10.61
N ARG A 5 -10.36 -4.23 -11.72
CA ARG A 5 -10.43 -2.77 -11.82
C ARG A 5 -11.56 -2.15 -11.00
N ASP A 6 -12.49 -2.98 -10.52
CA ASP A 6 -13.61 -2.53 -9.69
C ASP A 6 -13.44 -2.92 -8.23
N LEU A 7 -12.25 -3.36 -7.84
CA LEU A 7 -11.97 -3.82 -6.49
C LEU A 7 -12.11 -2.70 -5.47
N ILE A 8 -11.66 -1.51 -5.83
CA ILE A 8 -11.72 -0.33 -4.97
C ILE A 8 -12.73 0.66 -5.55
N GLY A 9 -13.57 1.23 -4.70
CA GLY A 9 -14.52 2.24 -5.14
C GLY A 9 -13.82 3.55 -5.52
N PRO A 10 -14.40 4.34 -6.42
CA PRO A 10 -13.78 5.57 -6.92
C PRO A 10 -13.48 6.59 -5.81
N SER A 11 -14.30 6.68 -4.79
CA SER A 11 -14.07 7.60 -3.68
C SER A 11 -12.83 7.22 -2.88
N LEU A 12 -12.68 5.95 -2.55
CA LEU A 12 -11.52 5.46 -1.79
C LEU A 12 -10.25 5.58 -2.61
N GLU A 13 -10.32 5.25 -3.90
CA GLU A 13 -9.19 5.39 -4.81
C GLU A 13 -8.68 6.84 -4.82
N GLU A 14 -9.58 7.79 -5.01
CA GLU A 14 -9.25 9.20 -5.05
C GLU A 14 -8.61 9.68 -3.75
N GLN A 15 -9.17 9.24 -2.61
CA GLN A 15 -8.64 9.59 -1.31
C GLN A 15 -7.25 9.00 -1.06
N LEU A 16 -7.00 7.76 -1.48
CA LEU A 16 -5.70 7.14 -1.36
C LEU A 16 -4.65 7.89 -2.18
N VAL A 17 -4.96 8.21 -3.42
CA VAL A 17 -4.03 8.94 -4.28
C VAL A 17 -3.70 10.30 -3.67
N SER A 18 -4.73 11.03 -3.24
CA SER A 18 -4.54 12.35 -2.64
C SER A 18 -3.69 12.29 -1.36
N ALA A 19 -3.99 11.33 -0.49
CA ALA A 19 -3.28 11.18 0.78
C ALA A 19 -1.80 10.84 0.56
N CYS A 20 -1.52 9.92 -0.35
CA CYS A 20 -0.14 9.52 -0.63
C CYS A 20 0.64 10.64 -1.31
N ARG A 21 0.02 11.35 -2.25
CA ARG A 21 0.68 12.47 -2.91
C ARG A 21 0.96 13.62 -1.94
N THR A 22 0.08 13.83 -0.99
CA THR A 22 0.31 14.82 0.05
C THR A 22 1.51 14.44 0.93
N ALA A 23 1.62 13.15 1.26
CA ALA A 23 2.68 12.68 2.15
C ALA A 23 4.07 12.66 1.49
N VAL A 24 4.18 12.22 0.25
CA VAL A 24 5.48 12.01 -0.41
C VAL A 24 5.67 12.77 -1.73
N GLY A 25 4.65 13.46 -2.20
CA GLY A 25 4.77 14.30 -3.41
C GLY A 25 5.18 13.51 -4.64
N ASP A 26 6.08 14.10 -5.42
CA ASP A 26 6.53 13.51 -6.68
C ASP A 26 7.41 12.27 -6.51
N SER A 27 7.79 11.94 -5.28
CA SER A 27 8.50 10.70 -5.00
C SER A 27 7.60 9.47 -5.12
N LEU A 28 6.29 9.65 -5.16
CA LEU A 28 5.33 8.56 -5.31
C LEU A 28 5.47 7.93 -6.70
N ARG A 29 5.73 6.61 -6.74
CA ARG A 29 5.84 5.86 -7.99
C ARG A 29 4.53 5.13 -8.32
N SER A 30 3.98 4.39 -7.35
CA SER A 30 2.75 3.63 -7.59
C SER A 30 2.00 3.37 -6.29
N ILE A 31 0.71 3.09 -6.43
CA ILE A 31 -0.15 2.64 -5.32
C ILE A 31 -0.90 1.42 -5.81
N THR A 32 -0.84 0.34 -5.04
CA THR A 32 -1.60 -0.87 -5.33
C THR A 32 -2.45 -1.24 -4.13
N TYR A 33 -3.74 -1.39 -4.35
CA TYR A 33 -4.70 -1.87 -3.36
C TYR A 33 -4.89 -3.36 -3.58
N PHE A 34 -4.92 -4.14 -2.51
CA PHE A 34 -5.01 -5.59 -2.65
C PHE A 34 -5.75 -6.24 -1.50
N THR A 35 -6.27 -7.43 -1.78
CA THR A 35 -6.88 -8.32 -0.80
C THR A 35 -6.14 -9.66 -0.93
N PRO A 36 -6.46 -10.68 -0.10
CA PRO A 36 -5.82 -11.99 -0.28
C PRO A 36 -5.98 -12.59 -1.68
N ASP A 37 -7.05 -12.23 -2.40
CA ASP A 37 -7.40 -12.86 -3.68
C ASP A 37 -7.32 -11.97 -4.91
N ALA A 38 -7.20 -10.66 -4.74
CA ALA A 38 -7.28 -9.73 -5.87
C ALA A 38 -6.44 -8.49 -5.62
N TYR A 39 -6.17 -7.74 -6.68
CA TYR A 39 -5.42 -6.49 -6.58
C TYR A 39 -5.86 -5.52 -7.67
N GLU A 40 -5.57 -4.24 -7.42
CA GLU A 40 -5.78 -3.18 -8.40
C GLU A 40 -4.72 -2.12 -8.21
N GLN A 41 -3.96 -1.79 -9.27
CA GLN A 41 -3.02 -0.68 -9.22
C GLN A 41 -3.80 0.60 -9.49
N VAL A 42 -3.87 1.49 -8.50
CA VAL A 42 -4.70 2.69 -8.57
C VAL A 42 -3.93 3.95 -8.96
N TYR A 43 -2.62 3.89 -8.95
CA TYR A 43 -1.78 5.01 -9.35
C TYR A 43 -0.45 4.49 -9.91
N LEU A 44 -0.02 5.08 -11.00
CA LEU A 44 1.30 4.81 -11.57
C LEU A 44 1.82 6.12 -12.14
N ARG A 45 3.01 6.52 -11.70
CA ARG A 45 3.63 7.77 -12.16
C ARG A 45 3.88 7.70 -13.67
N SER A 46 3.68 8.81 -14.36
CA SER A 46 3.65 8.84 -15.82
C SER A 46 4.96 8.47 -16.51
N ASP A 47 6.09 8.56 -15.82
CA ASP A 47 7.39 8.17 -16.37
C ASP A 47 7.65 6.67 -16.33
N LEU A 48 6.78 5.90 -15.68
CA LEU A 48 6.96 4.46 -15.53
C LEU A 48 6.17 3.71 -16.60
N GLU A 49 6.68 2.53 -16.99
CA GLU A 49 5.98 1.68 -17.94
C GLU A 49 4.77 1.04 -17.26
N ALA A 50 3.75 0.70 -18.06
CA ALA A 50 2.58 0.01 -17.57
C ALA A 50 3.01 -1.25 -16.79
N ASP A 51 2.33 -1.51 -15.68
CA ASP A 51 2.60 -2.63 -14.77
C ASP A 51 3.95 -2.56 -14.05
N ALA A 52 4.68 -1.45 -14.15
CA ALA A 52 5.89 -1.26 -13.35
C ALA A 52 5.54 -1.37 -11.86
N ASP A 53 6.46 -1.89 -11.09
CA ASP A 53 6.34 -2.06 -9.64
C ASP A 53 5.25 -3.03 -9.21
N LEU A 54 4.64 -3.75 -10.15
CA LEU A 54 3.51 -4.63 -9.86
C LEU A 54 3.88 -6.12 -9.92
N ALA A 55 4.56 -6.54 -10.96
CA ALA A 55 4.77 -7.94 -11.31
C ALA A 55 5.00 -8.88 -10.13
N ALA A 56 6.20 -9.08 -9.69
CA ALA A 56 6.49 -10.03 -8.60
C ALA A 56 6.06 -9.54 -7.22
N SER A 57 5.70 -8.26 -7.09
CA SER A 57 5.43 -7.66 -5.79
C SER A 57 4.09 -8.06 -5.18
N VAL A 58 3.06 -8.22 -6.01
CA VAL A 58 1.70 -8.45 -5.52
C VAL A 58 1.59 -9.72 -4.67
N GLU A 59 2.04 -10.85 -5.20
CA GLU A 59 1.97 -12.12 -4.44
C GLU A 59 2.79 -12.07 -3.18
N HIS A 60 3.96 -11.45 -3.28
CA HIS A 60 4.87 -11.34 -2.16
C HIS A 60 4.25 -10.49 -1.03
N GLU A 61 3.64 -9.38 -1.37
CA GLU A 61 3.03 -8.52 -0.36
C GLU A 61 1.73 -9.11 0.19
N ALA A 62 0.96 -9.82 -0.63
CA ALA A 62 -0.25 -10.49 -0.15
C ALA A 62 0.05 -11.59 0.87
N ALA A 63 1.22 -12.20 0.82
CA ALA A 63 1.63 -13.18 1.83
C ALA A 63 1.68 -12.56 3.23
N GLY A 64 1.78 -11.25 3.34
CA GLY A 64 1.77 -10.53 4.61
C GLY A 64 0.50 -10.74 5.43
N PHE A 65 -0.63 -11.06 4.79
CA PHE A 65 -1.85 -11.36 5.53
C PHE A 65 -1.65 -12.53 6.49
N ARG A 66 -0.92 -13.56 6.06
CA ARG A 66 -0.62 -14.71 6.92
C ARG A 66 0.48 -14.43 7.93
N THR A 67 1.51 -13.73 7.50
CA THR A 67 2.63 -13.37 8.39
C THR A 67 2.15 -12.51 9.56
N GLN A 68 1.25 -11.58 9.30
CA GLN A 68 0.67 -10.73 10.32
C GLN A 68 -0.01 -11.56 11.42
N VAL A 69 -0.75 -12.59 11.03
CA VAL A 69 -1.46 -13.47 11.99
C VAL A 69 -0.47 -14.18 12.90
N ALA A 70 0.68 -14.60 12.37
CA ALA A 70 1.68 -15.31 13.14
C ALA A 70 2.27 -14.48 14.30
N TYR A 71 2.21 -13.16 14.20
CA TYR A 71 2.73 -12.27 15.24
C TYR A 71 1.65 -11.68 16.15
N ALA A 72 0.39 -12.05 15.96
CA ALA A 72 -0.74 -11.40 16.65
C ALA A 72 -0.61 -11.43 18.18
N ASP A 73 -0.06 -12.51 18.73
CA ASP A 73 0.08 -12.67 20.18
C ASP A 73 1.51 -12.42 20.68
N SER A 74 2.35 -11.82 19.87
CA SER A 74 3.73 -11.56 20.28
C SER A 74 3.83 -10.37 21.23
N GLU A 75 4.93 -10.33 21.97
CA GLU A 75 5.23 -9.20 22.87
C GLU A 75 5.46 -7.90 22.12
N LEU A 76 5.69 -7.97 20.80
CA LEU A 76 5.90 -6.79 19.98
C LEU A 76 4.60 -6.01 19.75
N GLY A 77 3.45 -6.64 20.00
CA GLY A 77 2.15 -6.01 19.83
C GLY A 77 1.63 -6.12 18.41
N ASN A 78 0.72 -5.24 18.06
CA ASN A 78 0.05 -5.31 16.77
C ASN A 78 0.95 -4.83 15.63
N TYR A 79 0.78 -5.48 14.48
CA TYR A 79 1.46 -5.09 13.26
C TYR A 79 1.14 -3.63 12.90
N GLN A 80 2.16 -2.87 12.51
CA GLN A 80 1.99 -1.48 12.10
C GLN A 80 2.15 -1.31 10.59
N TYR A 81 3.31 -1.66 10.05
CA TYR A 81 3.54 -1.59 8.61
C TYR A 81 4.85 -2.30 8.26
N THR A 82 5.06 -2.50 6.97
CA THR A 82 6.29 -3.10 6.45
C THR A 82 6.98 -2.08 5.55
N LEU A 83 8.27 -1.90 5.75
CA LEU A 83 9.11 -1.08 4.88
C LEU A 83 10.19 -1.98 4.28
N ARG A 84 10.31 -1.95 2.95
CA ARG A 84 11.40 -2.61 2.24
C ARG A 84 12.23 -1.55 1.54
N VAL A 85 13.52 -1.59 1.75
CA VAL A 85 14.44 -0.61 1.20
C VAL A 85 15.22 -1.26 0.07
N PHE A 86 15.16 -0.65 -1.11
CA PHE A 86 15.90 -1.11 -2.28
C PHE A 86 16.87 -0.03 -2.73
N GLU A 87 17.76 -0.38 -3.64
CA GLU A 87 18.77 0.55 -4.14
C GLU A 87 18.16 1.84 -4.70
N ASN A 88 17.04 1.73 -5.42
CA ASN A 88 16.46 2.87 -6.12
C ASN A 88 15.09 3.29 -5.60
N GLY A 89 14.67 2.79 -4.45
CA GLY A 89 13.37 3.16 -3.92
C GLY A 89 12.92 2.31 -2.75
N PHE A 90 11.75 2.61 -2.26
CA PHE A 90 11.16 1.94 -1.09
C PHE A 90 9.82 1.34 -1.46
N VAL A 91 9.47 0.23 -0.78
CA VAL A 91 8.10 -0.29 -0.76
C VAL A 91 7.58 -0.14 0.65
N THR A 92 6.45 0.51 0.81
CA THR A 92 5.76 0.65 2.09
C THR A 92 4.42 -0.05 2.00
N ARG A 93 4.17 -1.03 2.87
CA ARG A 93 2.93 -1.82 2.85
C ARG A 93 2.17 -1.66 4.15
N VAL A 94 0.87 -1.42 4.04
CA VAL A 94 -0.05 -1.35 5.17
C VAL A 94 -1.13 -2.39 4.97
N ILE A 95 -1.39 -3.19 6.00
CA ILE A 95 -2.48 -4.15 6.00
C ILE A 95 -3.43 -3.79 7.15
N ASP A 96 -4.71 -3.71 6.84
CA ASP A 96 -5.76 -3.44 7.82
C ASP A 96 -6.91 -4.41 7.56
N GLY A 97 -7.04 -5.43 8.41
CA GLY A 97 -8.00 -6.50 8.22
C GLY A 97 -7.66 -7.35 7.01
N GLU A 98 -8.58 -7.44 6.07
CA GLU A 98 -8.39 -8.20 4.84
C GLU A 98 -8.08 -7.31 3.64
N ARG A 99 -7.70 -6.08 3.88
CA ARG A 99 -7.30 -5.12 2.85
C ARG A 99 -5.87 -4.69 3.07
N GLY A 100 -5.18 -4.42 1.99
CA GLY A 100 -3.82 -3.90 2.05
C GLY A 100 -3.58 -2.89 0.96
N VAL A 101 -2.58 -2.06 1.20
CA VAL A 101 -2.09 -1.11 0.21
C VAL A 101 -0.57 -1.17 0.26
N PHE A 102 0.07 -1.30 -0.89
CA PHE A 102 1.50 -1.05 -0.92
C PHE A 102 1.80 0.09 -1.88
N VAL A 103 2.76 0.88 -1.49
CA VAL A 103 3.16 2.09 -2.19
C VAL A 103 4.63 1.97 -2.52
N THR A 104 4.99 2.25 -3.77
CA THR A 104 6.40 2.34 -4.14
C THR A 104 6.76 3.80 -4.29
N THR A 105 7.97 4.15 -3.88
CA THR A 105 8.47 5.52 -3.94
C THR A 105 9.92 5.53 -4.38
N ASP A 106 10.39 6.67 -4.85
CA ASP A 106 11.82 6.93 -4.97
C ASP A 106 12.41 6.93 -3.55
N GLY A 107 13.71 7.02 -3.38
CA GLY A 107 14.32 7.06 -2.05
C GLY A 107 13.75 8.20 -1.22
N ILE A 108 13.18 7.86 -0.07
CA ILE A 108 12.63 8.82 0.89
C ILE A 108 13.22 8.51 2.27
N THR A 109 12.87 9.31 3.28
CA THR A 109 13.33 9.04 4.64
C THR A 109 12.38 8.05 5.32
N VAL A 110 12.86 7.41 6.39
CA VAL A 110 12.02 6.54 7.21
C VAL A 110 10.85 7.35 7.79
N LEU A 111 11.09 8.60 8.16
CA LEU A 111 10.02 9.46 8.67
C LEU A 111 8.92 9.67 7.63
N ARG A 112 9.29 9.91 6.37
CA ARG A 112 8.30 10.05 5.28
C ARG A 112 7.54 8.75 5.05
N SER A 113 8.22 7.61 5.16
CA SER A 113 7.57 6.31 5.07
C SER A 113 6.52 6.15 6.16
N LYS A 114 6.81 6.61 7.37
CA LYS A 114 5.85 6.58 8.47
C LYS A 114 4.66 7.50 8.20
N GLU A 115 4.91 8.68 7.64
CA GLU A 115 3.83 9.60 7.28
C GLU A 115 2.87 9.02 6.25
N VAL A 116 3.40 8.38 5.21
CA VAL A 116 2.54 7.75 4.19
C VAL A 116 1.77 6.57 4.77
N THR A 117 2.39 5.83 5.69
CA THR A 117 1.71 4.74 6.40
C THR A 117 0.49 5.24 7.16
N GLU A 118 0.64 6.32 7.90
CA GLU A 118 -0.46 6.90 8.67
C GLU A 118 -1.55 7.45 7.76
N ALA A 119 -1.17 8.05 6.65
CA ALA A 119 -2.12 8.56 5.66
C ALA A 119 -2.95 7.43 5.04
N ILE A 120 -2.30 6.32 4.69
CA ILE A 120 -2.97 5.14 4.14
C ILE A 120 -3.95 4.55 5.17
N ARG A 121 -3.46 4.34 6.39
CA ARG A 121 -4.28 3.74 7.43
C ARG A 121 -5.51 4.57 7.74
N SER A 122 -5.34 5.87 7.86
CA SER A 122 -6.43 6.79 8.11
C SER A 122 -7.47 6.74 6.98
N THR A 123 -6.99 6.70 5.74
CA THR A 123 -7.87 6.64 4.57
C THR A 123 -8.66 5.33 4.52
N LEU A 124 -8.01 4.20 4.79
CA LEU A 124 -8.68 2.90 4.81
C LEU A 124 -9.75 2.83 5.88
N ARG A 125 -9.48 3.36 7.06
CA ARG A 125 -10.44 3.36 8.17
C ARG A 125 -11.64 4.25 7.88
N ALA A 126 -11.42 5.42 7.30
CA ALA A 126 -12.49 6.33 6.91
C ALA A 126 -13.36 5.70 5.81
N GLY A 127 -12.73 5.08 4.81
CA GLY A 127 -13.43 4.41 3.73
C GLY A 127 -14.28 3.24 4.22
N ALA A 128 -13.76 2.47 5.17
CA ALA A 128 -14.50 1.36 5.76
C ALA A 128 -15.74 1.82 6.51
N THR A 129 -15.70 3.03 7.08
CA THR A 129 -16.83 3.60 7.82
C THR A 129 -17.84 4.24 6.88
N ALA A 130 -17.37 4.87 5.79
CA ALA A 130 -18.21 5.58 4.85
C ALA A 130 -18.95 4.66 3.88
N ASP A 131 -18.39 3.51 3.60
CA ASP A 131 -18.96 2.54 2.69
C ASP A 131 -19.77 1.50 3.48
#